data_0e0a4cb3070802e390e03dcbdfbaa5eb
#
_entry.id   0e0a4cb3070802e390e03dcbdfbaa5eb
#
_cell.length_a   1.000
_cell.length_b   1.000
_cell.length_c   1.000
_cell.angle_alpha   90.00
_cell.angle_beta   90.00
_cell.angle_gamma   90.00
#
_symmetry.space_group_name_H-M   'P 1'
#
loop_
_entity.id
_entity.type
_entity.pdbx_description
1 polymer ?
#
loop_
_entity_poly.entity_id
_entity_poly.type
_entity_poly.pdbx_seq_one_letter_code
_entity_poly.pdbx_strand_id
1 'polypeptide(L)'
;FTRPVETGGGGDGLPPPIDDDITLLGDRQRRNTASAQASLHYIASEFDDIRWTALVQTQRYPSSNNLEDSDYASQQIAYTRRLNEDITLGGVLAGSISNFRNGRAGDAKMISPQLSFGVRLAPRFEVSGSAGLSFTRTKLAQGTSSSTTFAGNLSLCYKMTLDNFCLTGSRQVLPSAIGGVREQSSIGASYSRRLSERETIQLGGSYATASSPLTGIGGDFDSIRGYARYERQLTEKLKLFASAGYSDSSDDLGGKRSNVQGAIGISYRFGGVR
;
A
#
# COMPACT_ATOMS: atom_id res chain seq x y z
N PHE A 1 1.78 19.92 -26.11
CA PHE A 1 1.07 19.70 -24.83
C PHE A 1 0.89 18.22 -24.64
N THR A 2 1.92 17.53 -24.18
CA THR A 2 1.84 16.15 -23.73
C THR A 2 1.34 16.16 -22.29
N ARG A 3 0.16 15.55 -22.04
CA ARG A 3 -0.34 15.29 -20.70
C ARG A 3 0.70 14.49 -19.95
N PRO A 4 1.00 14.82 -18.68
CA PRO A 4 1.82 13.94 -17.84
C PRO A 4 1.15 12.57 -17.83
N VAL A 5 1.95 11.52 -18.02
CA VAL A 5 1.51 10.14 -17.83
C VAL A 5 1.16 10.03 -16.35
N GLU A 6 -0.13 10.01 -16.04
CA GLU A 6 -0.58 9.52 -14.76
C GLU A 6 -0.15 8.07 -14.68
N THR A 7 0.92 7.81 -13.95
CA THR A 7 1.30 6.46 -13.57
C THR A 7 0.17 5.92 -12.69
N GLY A 8 -0.79 5.31 -13.35
CA GLY A 8 -1.93 4.69 -12.68
C GLY A 8 -1.45 3.59 -11.77
N GLY A 9 -1.76 3.71 -10.48
CA GLY A 9 -1.85 2.61 -9.57
C GLY A 9 -0.55 2.06 -9.01
N GLY A 10 0.44 2.88 -8.76
CA GLY A 10 1.42 2.57 -7.74
C GLY A 10 1.10 3.46 -6.55
N GLY A 11 0.85 2.91 -5.40
CA GLY A 11 0.73 3.71 -4.20
C GLY A 11 1.93 4.66 -4.13
N ASP A 12 1.73 5.86 -3.62
CA ASP A 12 2.71 6.96 -3.53
C ASP A 12 3.98 6.61 -2.74
N GLY A 13 4.43 5.35 -2.79
CA GLY A 13 5.65 4.85 -2.13
C GLY A 13 5.68 5.03 -0.61
N LEU A 14 4.66 5.62 -0.01
CA LEU A 14 4.48 5.57 1.43
C LEU A 14 4.16 4.13 1.84
N PRO A 15 4.70 3.67 2.97
CA PRO A 15 4.22 2.44 3.57
C PRO A 15 2.69 2.52 3.62
N PRO A 16 1.99 1.46 3.18
CA PRO A 16 0.54 1.45 3.25
C PRO A 16 0.10 1.78 4.66
N PRO A 17 -1.03 2.49 4.81
CA PRO A 17 -1.60 2.73 6.13
C PRO A 17 -1.84 1.40 6.84
N ILE A 18 -1.88 1.44 8.18
CA ILE A 18 -2.14 0.24 9.03
C ILE A 18 -3.40 -0.53 8.61
N ASP A 19 -4.29 0.10 7.81
CA ASP A 19 -5.47 -0.55 7.22
C ASP A 19 -5.15 -1.73 6.31
N ASP A 20 -3.95 -1.78 5.74
CA ASP A 20 -3.46 -2.92 4.96
C ASP A 20 -2.76 -3.99 5.82
N ASP A 21 -2.78 -3.81 7.14
CA ASP A 21 -2.26 -4.82 8.06
C ASP A 21 -3.11 -6.09 7.99
N ILE A 22 -2.49 -7.15 7.46
CA ILE A 22 -3.16 -8.43 7.27
C ILE A 22 -3.52 -9.11 8.59
N THR A 23 -2.92 -8.70 9.71
CA THR A 23 -3.23 -9.24 11.04
C THR A 23 -4.64 -8.87 11.51
N LEU A 24 -5.26 -7.85 10.92
CA LEU A 24 -6.64 -7.43 11.20
C LEU A 24 -7.68 -8.18 10.38
N LEU A 25 -7.27 -9.00 9.41
CA LEU A 25 -8.20 -9.71 8.55
C LEU A 25 -9.03 -10.72 9.36
N GLY A 26 -10.34 -10.56 9.29
CA GLY A 26 -11.30 -11.46 9.92
C GLY A 26 -11.67 -11.13 11.36
N ASP A 27 -11.09 -10.14 11.99
CA ASP A 27 -11.47 -9.71 13.33
C ASP A 27 -12.56 -8.63 13.28
N ARG A 28 -13.77 -8.95 13.81
CA ARG A 28 -14.90 -8.00 13.90
C ARG A 28 -14.76 -7.12 15.13
N GLN A 29 -13.75 -6.28 15.15
CA GLN A 29 -13.54 -5.36 16.26
C GLN A 29 -13.85 -3.91 15.87
N ARG A 30 -14.35 -3.13 16.82
CA ARG A 30 -14.56 -1.71 16.61
C ARG A 30 -13.22 -1.02 16.55
N ARG A 31 -12.93 -0.37 15.42
CA ARG A 31 -11.72 0.42 15.19
C ARG A 31 -12.12 1.86 14.92
N ASN A 32 -11.52 2.78 15.65
CA ASN A 32 -11.60 4.21 15.38
C ASN A 32 -10.26 4.65 14.78
N THR A 33 -10.29 5.15 13.55
CA THR A 33 -9.10 5.64 12.84
C THR A 33 -9.28 7.11 12.48
N ALA A 34 -8.29 7.92 12.78
CA ALA A 34 -8.18 9.28 12.27
C ALA A 34 -6.85 9.43 11.56
N SER A 35 -6.84 10.01 10.36
CA SER A 35 -5.63 10.21 9.58
C SER A 35 -5.62 11.57 8.88
N ALA A 36 -4.43 12.13 8.70
CA ALA A 36 -4.19 13.31 7.89
C ALA A 36 -2.97 13.05 6.99
N GLN A 37 -3.09 13.44 5.73
CA GLN A 37 -2.05 13.29 4.73
C GLN A 37 -1.76 14.63 4.06
N ALA A 38 -0.47 14.90 3.81
CA ALA A 38 -0.01 16.02 3.00
C ALA A 38 0.92 15.52 1.90
N SER A 39 0.84 16.15 0.73
CA SER A 39 1.74 15.86 -0.38
C SER A 39 2.16 17.15 -1.06
N LEU A 40 3.44 17.22 -1.45
CA LEU A 40 4.01 18.30 -2.24
C LEU A 40 4.73 17.69 -3.43
N HIS A 41 4.42 18.21 -4.62
CA HIS A 41 5.06 17.83 -5.86
C HIS A 41 5.77 19.05 -6.44
N TYR A 42 7.07 18.93 -6.65
CA TYR A 42 7.90 20.00 -7.18
C TYR A 42 8.63 19.54 -8.44
N ILE A 43 8.35 20.17 -9.56
CA ILE A 43 9.01 19.93 -10.85
C ILE A 43 10.20 20.87 -10.92
N ALA A 44 11.41 20.33 -10.66
CA ALA A 44 12.63 21.11 -10.63
C ALA A 44 13.14 21.43 -12.05
N SER A 45 12.89 20.54 -13.02
CA SER A 45 13.18 20.73 -14.44
C SER A 45 12.25 19.86 -15.30
N GLU A 46 12.39 19.90 -16.62
CA GLU A 46 11.69 18.98 -17.54
C GLU A 46 12.03 17.50 -17.29
N PHE A 47 13.16 17.25 -16.63
CA PHE A 47 13.66 15.89 -16.37
C PHE A 47 13.62 15.50 -14.90
N ASP A 48 13.53 16.47 -13.99
CA ASP A 48 13.71 16.26 -12.55
C ASP A 48 12.42 16.57 -11.78
N ASP A 49 11.98 15.59 -11.02
CA ASP A 49 10.76 15.61 -10.22
C ASP A 49 11.08 15.25 -8.76
N ILE A 50 10.56 16.03 -7.83
CA ILE A 50 10.69 15.79 -6.39
C ILE A 50 9.29 15.71 -5.81
N ARG A 51 9.01 14.62 -5.12
CA ARG A 51 7.76 14.41 -4.41
C ARG A 51 8.02 14.19 -2.93
N TRP A 52 7.34 14.96 -2.11
CA TRP A 52 7.29 14.76 -0.66
C TRP A 52 5.89 14.37 -0.25
N THR A 53 5.79 13.38 0.62
CA THR A 53 4.52 12.96 1.21
C THR A 53 4.70 12.74 2.70
N ALA A 54 3.68 13.07 3.49
CA ALA A 54 3.63 12.82 4.92
C ALA A 54 2.25 12.32 5.31
N LEU A 55 2.22 11.37 6.25
CA LEU A 55 1.00 10.80 6.81
C LEU A 55 1.13 10.77 8.32
N VAL A 56 0.08 11.17 9.01
CA VAL A 56 -0.11 10.89 10.44
C VAL A 56 -1.42 10.16 10.61
N GLN A 57 -1.42 9.14 11.47
CA GLN A 57 -2.57 8.28 11.69
C GLN A 57 -2.64 7.86 13.15
N THR A 58 -3.82 7.86 13.71
CA THR A 58 -4.10 7.32 15.04
C THR A 58 -5.13 6.22 14.93
N GLN A 59 -4.91 5.12 15.61
CA GLN A 59 -5.84 3.99 15.67
C GLN A 59 -6.15 3.63 17.12
N ARG A 60 -7.42 3.38 17.41
CA ARG A 60 -7.93 3.02 18.72
C ARG A 60 -8.87 1.84 18.61
N TYR A 61 -8.70 0.88 19.51
CA TYR A 61 -9.48 -0.35 19.60
C TYR A 61 -10.25 -0.42 20.95
N PRO A 62 -11.38 0.31 21.10
CA PRO A 62 -12.06 0.50 22.38
C PRO A 62 -12.54 -0.79 23.06
N SER A 63 -12.72 -1.86 22.31
CA SER A 63 -13.32 -3.13 22.75
C SER A 63 -12.36 -4.31 22.67
N SER A 64 -11.06 -4.08 22.43
CA SER A 64 -10.09 -5.16 22.28
C SER A 64 -9.02 -5.13 23.37
N ASN A 65 -8.80 -6.27 23.99
CA ASN A 65 -7.67 -6.48 24.91
C ASN A 65 -6.42 -7.03 24.18
N ASN A 66 -6.56 -7.45 22.92
CA ASN A 66 -5.50 -8.10 22.14
C ASN A 66 -4.90 -7.19 21.05
N LEU A 67 -5.61 -6.11 20.70
CA LEU A 67 -5.12 -5.13 19.72
C LEU A 67 -4.59 -3.90 20.44
N GLU A 68 -3.52 -3.33 19.93
CA GLU A 68 -2.87 -2.18 20.53
C GLU A 68 -3.25 -0.87 19.87
N ASP A 69 -3.61 0.08 20.70
CA ASP A 69 -3.76 1.48 20.28
C ASP A 69 -2.42 2.01 19.79
N SER A 70 -2.42 2.64 18.63
CA SER A 70 -1.20 3.15 18.02
C SER A 70 -1.33 4.57 17.47
N ASP A 71 -0.22 5.28 17.50
CA ASP A 71 -0.01 6.54 16.82
C ASP A 71 1.15 6.35 15.83
N TYR A 72 0.88 6.62 14.55
CA TYR A 72 1.79 6.41 13.44
C TYR A 72 2.05 7.73 12.72
N ALA A 73 3.31 8.00 12.43
CA ALA A 73 3.70 9.10 11.54
C ALA A 73 4.73 8.60 10.53
N SER A 74 4.57 8.98 9.28
CA SER A 74 5.54 8.66 8.23
C SER A 74 5.76 9.84 7.30
N GLN A 75 6.95 9.88 6.71
CA GLN A 75 7.29 10.80 5.64
C GLN A 75 8.15 10.11 4.59
N GLN A 76 8.04 10.58 3.37
CA GLN A 76 8.81 10.10 2.26
C GLN A 76 9.21 11.26 1.36
N ILE A 77 10.45 11.21 0.88
CA ILE A 77 10.95 12.07 -0.19
C ILE A 77 11.36 11.15 -1.33
N ALA A 78 10.82 11.40 -2.52
CA ALA A 78 11.20 10.71 -3.75
C ALA A 78 11.75 11.73 -4.74
N TYR A 79 12.91 11.45 -5.29
CA TYR A 79 13.50 12.16 -6.42
C TYR A 79 13.48 11.24 -7.63
N THR A 80 13.02 11.73 -8.76
CA THR A 80 13.00 10.99 -10.02
C THR A 80 13.60 11.84 -11.12
N ARG A 81 14.52 11.26 -11.89
CA ARG A 81 15.11 11.87 -13.08
C ARG A 81 14.75 11.04 -14.31
N ARG A 82 14.21 11.71 -15.30
CA ARG A 82 13.99 11.15 -16.63
C ARG A 82 15.27 11.20 -17.43
N LEU A 83 15.84 10.04 -17.78
CA LEU A 83 17.05 9.95 -18.59
C LEU A 83 16.73 10.07 -20.08
N ASN A 84 15.61 9.47 -20.50
CA ASN A 84 15.06 9.59 -21.84
C ASN A 84 13.53 9.32 -21.78
N GLU A 85 12.88 9.16 -22.95
CA GLU A 85 11.43 8.93 -23.02
C GLU A 85 10.98 7.59 -22.38
N ASP A 86 11.90 6.64 -22.27
CA ASP A 86 11.60 5.27 -21.81
C ASP A 86 12.21 4.94 -20.45
N ILE A 87 13.17 5.71 -19.95
CA ILE A 87 13.92 5.37 -18.74
C ILE A 87 13.86 6.51 -17.73
N THR A 88 13.43 6.16 -16.52
CA THR A 88 13.52 7.01 -15.33
C THR A 88 14.34 6.32 -14.25
N LEU A 89 15.17 7.08 -13.55
CA LEU A 89 15.91 6.63 -12.37
C LEU A 89 15.67 7.61 -11.22
N GLY A 90 15.81 7.12 -10.00
CA GLY A 90 15.60 7.97 -8.84
C GLY A 90 16.01 7.34 -7.53
N GLY A 91 15.64 8.03 -6.47
CA GLY A 91 15.84 7.57 -5.10
C GLY A 91 14.65 7.92 -4.23
N VAL A 92 14.38 7.06 -3.27
CA VAL A 92 13.32 7.23 -2.28
C VAL A 92 13.94 7.11 -0.90
N LEU A 93 13.65 8.06 -0.04
CA LEU A 93 13.96 8.00 1.37
C LEU A 93 12.66 8.06 2.17
N ALA A 94 12.30 6.97 2.81
CA ALA A 94 11.14 6.87 3.68
C ALA A 94 11.57 6.77 5.15
N GLY A 95 10.80 7.40 6.05
CA GLY A 95 10.98 7.29 7.48
C GLY A 95 9.64 7.20 8.19
N SER A 96 9.55 6.41 9.26
CA SER A 96 8.34 6.31 10.07
C SER A 96 8.63 6.11 11.55
N ILE A 97 7.66 6.49 12.37
CA ILE A 97 7.63 6.29 13.81
C ILE A 97 6.27 5.71 14.16
N SER A 98 6.27 4.64 14.96
CA SER A 98 5.08 4.00 15.51
C SER A 98 5.19 3.96 17.01
N ASN A 99 4.22 4.53 17.71
CA ASN A 99 4.13 4.50 19.17
C ASN A 99 2.90 3.65 19.57
N PHE A 100 3.12 2.66 20.43
CA PHE A 100 2.08 1.76 20.92
C PHE A 100 1.78 2.07 22.39
N ARG A 101 0.51 2.37 22.71
CA ARG A 101 0.14 2.92 24.02
C ARG A 101 0.10 1.89 25.14
N ASN A 102 -0.19 0.64 24.83
CA ASN A 102 -0.35 -0.40 25.87
C ASN A 102 0.96 -1.10 26.29
N GLY A 103 2.08 -0.73 25.65
CA GLY A 103 3.44 -1.10 26.07
C GLY A 103 3.83 -2.57 25.92
N ARG A 104 2.99 -3.42 25.31
CA ARG A 104 3.32 -4.84 25.05
C ARG A 104 4.32 -4.98 23.90
N ALA A 105 4.11 -4.20 22.84
CA ALA A 105 5.05 -4.09 21.75
C ALA A 105 5.69 -2.72 21.78
N GLY A 106 6.99 -2.67 21.76
CA GLY A 106 7.71 -1.41 21.93
C GLY A 106 7.54 -0.46 20.75
N ASP A 107 7.77 0.82 21.02
CA ASP A 107 7.84 1.85 19.98
C ASP A 107 8.86 1.49 18.89
N ALA A 108 8.52 1.76 17.65
CA ALA A 108 9.38 1.45 16.51
C ALA A 108 9.70 2.71 15.69
N LYS A 109 10.94 2.78 15.23
CA LYS A 109 11.42 3.78 14.27
C LYS A 109 12.02 3.06 13.08
N MET A 110 11.71 3.54 11.88
CA MET A 110 12.20 2.96 10.64
C MET A 110 12.76 4.06 9.72
N ILE A 111 13.83 3.74 9.00
CA ILE A 111 14.34 4.51 7.87
C ILE A 111 14.61 3.55 6.72
N SER A 112 14.18 3.90 5.51
CA SER A 112 14.29 3.03 4.35
C SER A 112 14.76 3.81 3.11
N PRO A 113 16.08 3.87 2.85
CA PRO A 113 16.63 4.34 1.60
C PRO A 113 16.46 3.29 0.51
N GLN A 114 15.97 3.71 -0.67
CA GLN A 114 15.75 2.84 -1.83
C GLN A 114 16.17 3.56 -3.11
N LEU A 115 16.64 2.82 -4.10
CA LEU A 115 16.79 3.26 -5.48
C LEU A 115 15.52 2.91 -6.24
N SER A 116 15.03 3.82 -7.07
CA SER A 116 13.83 3.62 -7.89
C SER A 116 14.17 3.68 -9.37
N PHE A 117 13.40 2.95 -10.16
CA PHE A 117 13.54 2.92 -11.61
C PHE A 117 12.19 2.75 -12.28
N GLY A 118 12.10 3.23 -13.51
CA GLY A 118 11.00 2.97 -14.43
C GLY A 118 11.55 2.78 -15.83
N VAL A 119 11.11 1.74 -16.52
CA VAL A 119 11.55 1.41 -17.87
C VAL A 119 10.36 1.02 -18.73
N ARG A 120 10.20 1.67 -19.86
CA ARG A 120 9.27 1.27 -20.91
C ARG A 120 10.02 0.36 -21.89
N LEU A 121 9.86 -0.96 -21.71
CA LEU A 121 10.51 -1.97 -22.56
C LEU A 121 9.95 -2.02 -23.99
N ALA A 122 8.68 -1.69 -24.13
CA ALA A 122 7.97 -1.61 -25.41
C ALA A 122 6.78 -0.63 -25.24
N PRO A 123 6.14 -0.18 -26.32
CA PRO A 123 5.02 0.77 -26.25
C PRO A 123 3.87 0.37 -25.31
N ARG A 124 3.78 -0.93 -25.01
CA ARG A 124 2.73 -1.51 -24.14
C ARG A 124 3.26 -2.12 -22.85
N PHE A 125 4.59 -2.26 -22.72
CA PHE A 125 5.22 -2.89 -21.56
C PHE A 125 5.97 -1.88 -20.72
N GLU A 126 5.59 -1.77 -19.45
CA GLU A 126 6.22 -0.89 -18.48
C GLU A 126 6.63 -1.68 -17.24
N VAL A 127 7.87 -1.51 -16.82
CA VAL A 127 8.41 -2.05 -15.57
C VAL A 127 8.82 -0.89 -14.70
N SER A 128 8.39 -0.88 -13.45
CA SER A 128 8.81 0.12 -12.47
C SER A 128 9.00 -0.52 -11.11
N GLY A 129 9.84 0.07 -10.30
CA GLY A 129 10.05 -0.45 -8.97
C GLY A 129 11.05 0.35 -8.16
N SER A 130 11.24 -0.11 -6.93
CA SER A 130 12.29 0.37 -6.04
C SER A 130 12.88 -0.78 -5.25
N ALA A 131 14.14 -0.65 -4.86
CA ALA A 131 14.85 -1.63 -4.06
C ALA A 131 15.84 -0.95 -3.11
N GLY A 132 15.92 -1.43 -1.89
CA GLY A 132 16.81 -0.88 -0.87
C GLY A 132 16.76 -1.66 0.43
N LEU A 133 17.14 -1.01 1.51
CA LEU A 133 17.18 -1.58 2.84
C LEU A 133 16.28 -0.79 3.78
N SER A 134 15.66 -1.49 4.72
CA SER A 134 14.89 -0.90 5.81
C SER A 134 15.63 -1.18 7.11
N PHE A 135 16.00 -0.11 7.82
CA PHE A 135 16.63 -0.15 9.14
C PHE A 135 15.55 0.14 10.17
N THR A 136 15.26 -0.83 11.01
CA THR A 136 14.22 -0.73 12.03
C THR A 136 14.84 -0.84 13.41
N ARG A 137 14.40 0.03 14.31
CA ARG A 137 14.76 0.01 15.72
C ARG A 137 13.51 -0.01 16.57
N THR A 138 13.35 -1.08 17.36
CA THR A 138 12.19 -1.28 18.23
C THR A 138 12.64 -1.27 19.69
N LYS A 139 11.97 -0.46 20.51
CA LYS A 139 12.16 -0.44 21.97
C LYS A 139 11.20 -1.45 22.59
N LEU A 140 11.71 -2.49 23.18
CA LEU A 140 10.97 -3.49 23.93
C LEU A 140 11.12 -3.25 25.42
N ALA A 141 10.25 -3.82 26.25
CA ALA A 141 10.35 -3.75 27.70
C ALA A 141 11.70 -4.27 28.24
N GLN A 142 12.32 -5.22 27.51
CA GLN A 142 13.58 -5.86 27.89
C GLN A 142 14.82 -5.23 27.22
N GLY A 143 14.66 -4.15 26.45
CA GLY A 143 15.77 -3.49 25.75
C GLY A 143 15.41 -2.99 24.35
N THR A 144 16.43 -2.61 23.60
CA THR A 144 16.26 -2.14 22.21
C THR A 144 16.74 -3.22 21.26
N SER A 145 15.91 -3.58 20.28
CA SER A 145 16.27 -4.45 19.18
C SER A 145 16.41 -3.65 17.88
N SER A 146 17.32 -4.05 17.01
CA SER A 146 17.51 -3.46 15.69
C SER A 146 17.51 -4.55 14.63
N SER A 147 16.84 -4.32 13.53
CA SER A 147 16.82 -5.23 12.38
C SER A 147 17.11 -4.46 11.09
N THR A 148 17.72 -5.15 10.13
CA THR A 148 17.94 -4.65 8.78
C THR A 148 17.35 -5.66 7.82
N THR A 149 16.42 -5.21 6.97
CA THR A 149 15.71 -6.08 6.05
C THR A 149 15.70 -5.48 4.66
N PHE A 150 15.56 -6.32 3.64
CA PHE A 150 15.35 -5.85 2.28
C PHE A 150 13.95 -5.25 2.17
N ALA A 151 13.85 -4.07 1.52
CA ALA A 151 12.60 -3.41 1.20
C ALA A 151 12.56 -3.02 -0.26
N GLY A 152 11.41 -3.16 -0.90
CA GLY A 152 11.27 -2.81 -2.29
C GLY A 152 9.92 -3.16 -2.86
N ASN A 153 9.67 -2.68 -4.06
CA ASN A 153 8.51 -3.01 -4.86
C ASN A 153 8.89 -3.20 -6.33
N LEU A 154 8.09 -3.97 -7.04
CA LEU A 154 8.22 -4.19 -8.47
C LEU A 154 6.83 -4.22 -9.08
N SER A 155 6.64 -3.50 -10.17
CA SER A 155 5.40 -3.50 -10.96
C SER A 155 5.74 -3.77 -12.42
N LEU A 156 5.06 -4.73 -13.01
CA LEU A 156 5.13 -5.07 -14.43
C LEU A 156 3.73 -4.89 -15.01
N CYS A 157 3.56 -3.92 -15.89
CA CYS A 157 2.27 -3.61 -16.50
C CYS A 157 2.30 -3.80 -18.01
N TYR A 158 1.26 -4.44 -18.53
CA TYR A 158 0.98 -4.54 -19.95
C TYR A 158 -0.28 -3.75 -20.28
N LYS A 159 -0.10 -2.64 -21.00
CA LYS A 159 -1.16 -1.67 -21.31
C LYS A 159 -1.59 -1.81 -22.77
N MET A 160 -2.85 -2.14 -23.01
CA MET A 160 -3.50 -2.11 -24.31
C MET A 160 -4.51 -0.95 -24.36
N THR A 161 -5.13 -0.73 -25.50
CA THR A 161 -6.09 0.37 -25.67
C THR A 161 -7.30 0.29 -24.73
N LEU A 162 -7.79 -0.92 -24.50
CA LEU A 162 -8.96 -1.17 -23.66
C LEU A 162 -8.64 -1.98 -22.40
N ASP A 163 -7.52 -2.68 -22.38
CA ASP A 163 -7.13 -3.61 -21.35
C ASP A 163 -5.84 -3.13 -20.66
N ASN A 164 -5.76 -3.31 -19.35
CA ASN A 164 -4.55 -3.11 -18.58
C ASN A 164 -4.37 -4.29 -17.62
N PHE A 165 -3.21 -4.94 -17.68
CA PHE A 165 -2.84 -6.03 -16.78
C PHE A 165 -1.56 -5.65 -16.06
N CYS A 166 -1.54 -5.76 -14.73
CA CYS A 166 -0.36 -5.50 -13.93
C CYS A 166 -0.10 -6.66 -12.95
N LEU A 167 1.17 -7.02 -12.83
CA LEU A 167 1.72 -7.84 -11.75
C LEU A 167 2.49 -6.94 -10.82
N THR A 168 2.31 -7.10 -9.52
CA THR A 168 2.99 -6.33 -8.49
C THR A 168 3.61 -7.25 -7.46
N GLY A 169 4.78 -6.90 -6.97
CA GLY A 169 5.40 -7.54 -5.84
C GLY A 169 5.94 -6.48 -4.90
N SER A 170 5.83 -6.68 -3.60
CA SER A 170 6.39 -5.77 -2.61
C SER A 170 6.90 -6.50 -1.38
N ARG A 171 7.93 -5.93 -0.74
CA ARG A 171 8.40 -6.32 0.58
C ARG A 171 8.73 -5.06 1.38
N GLN A 172 8.12 -4.95 2.55
CA GLN A 172 8.23 -3.76 3.38
C GLN A 172 8.04 -4.10 4.85
N VAL A 173 8.51 -3.21 5.72
CA VAL A 173 8.29 -3.30 7.15
C VAL A 173 7.14 -2.36 7.51
N LEU A 174 6.15 -2.87 8.24
CA LEU A 174 4.94 -2.14 8.60
C LEU A 174 4.66 -2.27 10.10
N PRO A 175 4.07 -1.24 10.73
CA PRO A 175 3.50 -1.40 12.06
C PRO A 175 2.32 -2.36 12.02
N SER A 176 2.18 -3.17 13.08
CA SER A 176 1.12 -4.16 13.22
C SER A 176 0.15 -3.78 14.33
N ALA A 177 -1.16 -4.04 14.13
CA ALA A 177 -2.19 -3.79 15.14
C ALA A 177 -2.06 -4.70 16.38
N ILE A 178 -1.40 -5.84 16.26
CA ILE A 178 -1.08 -6.70 17.42
C ILE A 178 0.19 -6.24 18.15
N GLY A 179 0.76 -5.12 17.70
CA GLY A 179 1.91 -4.43 18.26
C GLY A 179 3.23 -4.74 17.57
N GLY A 180 4.15 -3.77 17.63
CA GLY A 180 5.46 -3.84 17.00
C GLY A 180 5.43 -3.63 15.49
N VAL A 181 6.45 -4.14 14.82
CA VAL A 181 6.59 -4.07 13.37
C VAL A 181 6.70 -5.46 12.78
N ARG A 182 6.20 -5.62 11.55
CA ARG A 182 6.26 -6.87 10.79
C ARG A 182 6.84 -6.64 9.40
N GLU A 183 7.57 -7.63 8.93
CA GLU A 183 7.92 -7.72 7.53
C GLU A 183 6.72 -8.29 6.77
N GLN A 184 6.24 -7.55 5.78
CA GLN A 184 5.19 -8.02 4.90
C GLN A 184 5.73 -8.14 3.48
N SER A 185 5.57 -9.32 2.91
CA SER A 185 5.80 -9.59 1.49
C SER A 185 4.47 -9.83 0.80
N SER A 186 4.28 -9.29 -0.39
CA SER A 186 3.07 -9.52 -1.16
C SER A 186 3.36 -9.66 -2.65
N ILE A 187 2.52 -10.44 -3.31
CA ILE A 187 2.44 -10.53 -4.76
C ILE A 187 0.98 -10.35 -5.15
N GLY A 188 0.73 -9.59 -6.22
CA GLY A 188 -0.61 -9.32 -6.69
C GLY A 188 -0.69 -9.25 -8.20
N ALA A 189 -1.89 -9.48 -8.72
CA ALA A 189 -2.24 -9.31 -10.11
C ALA A 189 -3.52 -8.49 -10.21
N SER A 190 -3.57 -7.57 -11.14
CA SER A 190 -4.77 -6.78 -11.43
C SER A 190 -5.01 -6.74 -12.94
N TYR A 191 -6.27 -6.77 -13.31
CA TYR A 191 -6.74 -6.64 -14.67
C TYR A 191 -7.87 -5.62 -14.68
N SER A 192 -7.78 -4.67 -15.60
CA SER A 192 -8.88 -3.73 -15.86
C SER A 192 -9.18 -3.69 -17.34
N ARG A 193 -10.46 -3.68 -17.68
CA ARG A 193 -10.94 -3.57 -19.06
C ARG A 193 -12.01 -2.49 -19.16
N ARG A 194 -11.84 -1.62 -20.14
CA ARG A 194 -12.88 -0.69 -20.56
C ARG A 194 -13.82 -1.40 -21.53
N LEU A 195 -15.04 -1.69 -21.08
CA LEU A 195 -16.06 -2.38 -21.89
C LEU A 195 -16.71 -1.40 -22.89
N SER A 196 -16.86 -0.15 -22.48
CA SER A 196 -17.33 0.97 -23.30
C SER A 196 -16.71 2.28 -22.81
N GLU A 197 -17.05 3.41 -23.42
CA GLU A 197 -16.60 4.74 -22.94
C GLU A 197 -17.07 5.04 -21.51
N ARG A 198 -18.11 4.35 -21.03
CA ARG A 198 -18.76 4.60 -19.75
C ARG A 198 -18.67 3.43 -18.77
N GLU A 199 -18.09 2.31 -19.19
CA GLU A 199 -18.10 1.08 -18.39
C GLU A 199 -16.69 0.51 -18.23
N THR A 200 -16.37 0.13 -17.03
CA THR A 200 -15.08 -0.49 -16.68
C THR A 200 -15.30 -1.67 -15.75
N ILE A 201 -14.62 -2.76 -16.00
CA ILE A 201 -14.50 -3.88 -15.07
C ILE A 201 -13.06 -3.96 -14.56
N GLN A 202 -12.92 -4.24 -13.27
CA GLN A 202 -11.63 -4.45 -12.61
C GLN A 202 -11.68 -5.76 -11.85
N LEU A 203 -10.66 -6.56 -12.01
CA LEU A 203 -10.45 -7.82 -11.30
C LEU A 203 -9.07 -7.76 -10.66
N GLY A 204 -8.92 -8.32 -9.48
CA GLY A 204 -7.61 -8.41 -8.87
C GLY A 204 -7.55 -9.48 -7.81
N GLY A 205 -6.32 -9.90 -7.53
CA GLY A 205 -6.03 -10.83 -6.48
C GLY A 205 -4.63 -10.60 -5.93
N SER A 206 -4.44 -10.90 -4.66
CA SER A 206 -3.13 -10.81 -4.01
C SER A 206 -2.97 -11.89 -2.96
N TYR A 207 -1.73 -12.31 -2.79
CA TYR A 207 -1.25 -13.10 -1.68
C TYR A 207 -0.26 -12.27 -0.89
N ALA A 208 -0.36 -12.29 0.43
CA ALA A 208 0.58 -11.62 1.30
C ALA A 208 0.91 -12.50 2.51
N THR A 209 2.16 -12.44 2.93
CA THR A 209 2.65 -13.05 4.17
C THR A 209 3.30 -11.96 5.03
N ALA A 210 3.09 -12.05 6.34
CA ALA A 210 3.71 -11.15 7.30
C ALA A 210 4.33 -11.94 8.44
N SER A 211 5.60 -11.67 8.72
CA SER A 211 6.37 -12.29 9.80
C SER A 211 6.95 -11.24 10.74
N SER A 212 7.23 -11.63 11.97
CA SER A 212 7.94 -10.74 12.89
C SER A 212 9.44 -10.69 12.54
N PRO A 213 10.06 -9.51 12.40
CA PRO A 213 11.50 -9.39 12.21
C PRO A 213 12.29 -9.78 13.49
N LEU A 214 11.60 -10.00 14.59
CA LEU A 214 12.18 -10.37 15.88
C LEU A 214 11.92 -11.85 16.16
N THR A 215 12.97 -12.63 16.30
CA THR A 215 12.89 -14.07 16.63
C THR A 215 12.10 -14.32 17.91
N GLY A 216 11.10 -15.18 17.84
CA GLY A 216 10.32 -15.64 19.01
C GLY A 216 9.15 -14.74 19.43
N ILE A 217 8.84 -13.69 18.67
CA ILE A 217 7.70 -12.81 18.95
C ILE A 217 6.68 -12.88 17.82
N GLY A 218 5.57 -13.58 18.06
CA GLY A 218 4.40 -13.69 17.18
C GLY A 218 4.56 -14.76 16.09
N GLY A 219 3.43 -15.28 15.61
CA GLY A 219 3.34 -16.21 14.49
C GLY A 219 3.41 -15.51 13.13
N ASP A 220 3.58 -16.29 12.08
CA ASP A 220 3.45 -15.83 10.71
C ASP A 220 1.97 -15.72 10.32
N PHE A 221 1.66 -14.78 9.46
CA PHE A 221 0.32 -14.55 8.94
C PHE A 221 0.34 -14.62 7.42
N ASP A 222 -0.58 -15.38 6.88
CA ASP A 222 -0.82 -15.47 5.44
C ASP A 222 -2.19 -14.94 5.09
N SER A 223 -2.31 -14.30 3.94
CA SER A 223 -3.60 -13.84 3.43
C SER A 223 -3.69 -13.96 1.93
N ILE A 224 -4.88 -14.37 1.47
CA ILE A 224 -5.28 -14.33 0.07
C ILE A 224 -6.46 -13.39 -0.05
N ARG A 225 -6.42 -12.48 -1.04
CA ARG A 225 -7.53 -11.58 -1.34
C ARG A 225 -7.86 -11.64 -2.83
N GLY A 226 -9.13 -11.52 -3.14
CA GLY A 226 -9.60 -11.37 -4.50
C GLY A 226 -10.73 -10.36 -4.56
N TYR A 227 -10.82 -9.60 -5.62
CA TYR A 227 -11.91 -8.65 -5.82
C TYR A 227 -12.33 -8.58 -7.29
N ALA A 228 -13.60 -8.23 -7.48
CA ALA A 228 -14.17 -7.84 -8.76
C ALA A 228 -14.95 -6.53 -8.55
N ARG A 229 -14.82 -5.60 -9.47
CA ARG A 229 -15.51 -4.31 -9.45
C ARG A 229 -15.98 -3.96 -10.86
N TYR A 230 -17.23 -3.57 -10.96
CA TYR A 230 -17.84 -3.01 -12.15
C TYR A 230 -18.23 -1.57 -11.87
N GLU A 231 -17.89 -0.67 -12.78
CA GLU A 231 -18.27 0.74 -12.72
C GLU A 231 -18.95 1.14 -14.05
N ARG A 232 -20.06 1.87 -13.92
CA ARG A 232 -20.76 2.49 -15.05
C ARG A 232 -21.01 3.95 -14.79
N GLN A 233 -20.53 4.79 -15.68
CA GLN A 233 -20.82 6.22 -15.67
C GLN A 233 -22.21 6.44 -16.29
N LEU A 234 -23.19 6.84 -15.50
CA LEU A 234 -24.54 7.11 -15.93
C LEU A 234 -24.67 8.51 -16.55
N THR A 235 -23.99 9.49 -15.92
CA THR A 235 -23.84 10.87 -16.42
C THR A 235 -22.42 11.35 -16.10
N GLU A 236 -22.02 12.56 -16.55
CA GLU A 236 -20.72 13.15 -16.22
C GLU A 236 -20.44 13.25 -14.69
N LYS A 237 -21.51 13.33 -13.90
CA LYS A 237 -21.43 13.50 -12.44
C LYS A 237 -21.85 12.28 -11.64
N LEU A 238 -22.48 11.29 -12.26
CA LEU A 238 -23.10 10.14 -11.60
C LEU A 238 -22.47 8.85 -12.07
N LYS A 239 -21.94 8.05 -11.13
CA LYS A 239 -21.41 6.72 -11.37
C LYS A 239 -22.13 5.68 -10.52
N LEU A 240 -22.50 4.57 -11.12
CA LEU A 240 -22.93 3.35 -10.45
C LEU A 240 -21.71 2.43 -10.29
N PHE A 241 -21.60 1.76 -9.17
CA PHE A 241 -20.62 0.70 -8.99
C PHE A 241 -21.22 -0.52 -8.29
N ALA A 242 -20.68 -1.68 -8.62
CA ALA A 242 -20.90 -2.93 -7.92
C ALA A 242 -19.55 -3.58 -7.66
N SER A 243 -19.34 -4.10 -6.46
CA SER A 243 -18.11 -4.80 -6.10
C SER A 243 -18.38 -6.04 -5.29
N ALA A 244 -17.53 -7.06 -5.47
CA ALA A 244 -17.48 -8.26 -4.66
C ALA A 244 -16.02 -8.49 -4.26
N GLY A 245 -15.80 -8.98 -3.05
CA GLY A 245 -14.49 -9.28 -2.54
C GLY A 245 -14.50 -10.56 -1.71
N TYR A 246 -13.39 -11.28 -1.77
CA TYR A 246 -13.09 -12.43 -0.95
C TYR A 246 -11.75 -12.22 -0.26
N SER A 247 -11.67 -12.56 1.00
CA SER A 247 -10.40 -12.62 1.73
C SER A 247 -10.35 -13.86 2.61
N ASP A 248 -9.20 -14.52 2.62
CA ASP A 248 -8.89 -15.63 3.52
C ASP A 248 -7.58 -15.30 4.22
N SER A 249 -7.50 -15.58 5.52
CA SER A 249 -6.28 -15.38 6.31
C SER A 249 -6.08 -16.54 7.26
N SER A 250 -4.83 -16.89 7.47
CA SER A 250 -4.41 -17.92 8.44
C SER A 250 -3.26 -17.39 9.28
N ASP A 251 -3.18 -17.86 10.50
CA ASP A 251 -2.06 -17.67 11.40
C ASP A 251 -1.47 -19.01 11.85
N ASP A 252 -0.23 -19.03 12.28
CA ASP A 252 0.47 -20.24 12.75
C ASP A 252 -0.15 -20.83 14.03
N LEU A 253 -0.99 -20.09 14.72
CA LEU A 253 -1.72 -20.56 15.91
C LEU A 253 -2.99 -21.32 15.54
N GLY A 254 -3.22 -21.56 14.23
CA GLY A 254 -4.33 -22.36 13.71
C GLY A 254 -5.64 -21.57 13.51
N GLY A 255 -5.59 -20.25 13.60
CA GLY A 255 -6.71 -19.37 13.24
C GLY A 255 -6.86 -19.28 11.72
N LYS A 256 -7.92 -19.86 11.16
CA LYS A 256 -8.31 -19.66 9.76
C LYS A 256 -9.60 -18.85 9.68
N ARG A 257 -9.59 -17.79 8.88
CA ARG A 257 -10.72 -16.86 8.77
C ARG A 257 -10.95 -16.46 7.32
N SER A 258 -12.16 -16.66 6.86
CA SER A 258 -12.60 -16.25 5.53
C SER A 258 -13.71 -15.21 5.61
N ASN A 259 -13.71 -14.26 4.69
CA ASN A 259 -14.72 -13.22 4.59
C ASN A 259 -15.11 -12.99 3.12
N VAL A 260 -16.42 -12.84 2.90
CA VAL A 260 -16.97 -12.44 1.60
C VAL A 260 -17.71 -11.14 1.81
N GLN A 261 -17.48 -10.17 0.96
CA GLN A 261 -18.12 -8.87 1.02
C GLN A 261 -18.65 -8.46 -0.35
N GLY A 262 -19.75 -7.73 -0.36
CA GLY A 262 -20.32 -7.16 -1.58
C GLY A 262 -20.86 -5.76 -1.30
N ALA A 263 -20.74 -4.88 -2.28
CA ALA A 263 -21.30 -3.54 -2.21
C ALA A 263 -21.85 -3.12 -3.57
N ILE A 264 -22.98 -2.43 -3.52
CA ILE A 264 -23.57 -1.72 -4.67
C ILE A 264 -23.79 -0.29 -4.22
N GLY A 265 -23.43 0.68 -5.04
CA GLY A 265 -23.57 2.07 -4.65
C GLY A 265 -23.55 3.02 -5.83
N ILE A 266 -23.87 4.26 -5.51
CA ILE A 266 -23.88 5.38 -6.43
C ILE A 266 -22.92 6.43 -5.90
N SER A 267 -22.05 6.94 -6.77
CA SER A 267 -21.14 8.04 -6.47
C SER A 267 -21.55 9.26 -7.28
N TYR A 268 -21.74 10.39 -6.61
CA TYR A 268 -22.07 11.67 -7.23
C TYR A 268 -20.93 12.67 -6.99
N ARG A 269 -20.47 13.33 -8.06
CA ARG A 269 -19.44 14.37 -7.98
C ARG A 269 -20.11 15.74 -7.91
N PHE A 270 -19.94 16.44 -6.78
CA PHE A 270 -20.33 17.83 -6.62
C PHE A 270 -19.25 18.74 -7.23
N GLY A 271 -19.68 19.80 -7.93
CA GLY A 271 -18.79 20.78 -8.56
C GLY A 271 -18.80 20.71 -10.09
N GLY A 272 -18.44 21.84 -10.73
CA GLY A 272 -18.32 21.94 -12.19
C GLY A 272 -17.10 21.20 -12.69
N VAL A 273 -17.24 20.53 -13.82
CA VAL A 273 -16.09 20.12 -14.63
C VAL A 273 -15.47 21.40 -15.18
N ARG A 274 -14.25 21.76 -14.76
CA ARG A 274 -13.43 22.78 -15.42
C ARG A 274 -12.53 22.12 -16.45
#